data_6ab6bb43c0d02d56980786389a545577
#
_entry.id   6ab6bb43c0d02d56980786389a545577
#
_cell.length_a   1.000
_cell.length_b   1.000
_cell.length_c   1.000
_cell.angle_alpha   90.00
_cell.angle_beta   90.00
_cell.angle_gamma   90.00
#
_symmetry.space_group_name_H-M   'P 1'
#
loop_
_entity.id
_entity.type
_entity.pdbx_description
1 polymer ?
#
loop_
_entity_poly.entity_id
_entity_poly.type
_entity_poly.pdbx_seq_one_letter_code
_entity_poly.pdbx_strand_id
1 'polypeptide(L)' 'MTNDISISLSEADAEIKLAVDLIYLLEVNQIQPDIALKALKLVEKDLLNKIEEAKR' A
#
# COMPACT_ATOMS: atom_id res chain seq x y z
N MET A 1 -10.95 0.50 9.96
CA MET A 1 -10.87 -0.04 9.96
C MET A 1 -10.74 -0.98 10.24
N THR A 2 -10.77 -1.45 10.23
CA THR A 2 -10.64 -2.18 10.52
C THR A 2 -10.51 -3.11 10.83
N ASN A 3 -10.72 -3.65 10.89
CA ASN A 3 -10.57 -4.49 11.37
C ASN A 3 -10.02 -5.36 11.80
N ASP A 4 -9.91 -5.54 12.11
CA ASP A 4 -9.33 -6.05 13.08
C ASP A 4 -9.26 -7.49 13.14
N ILE A 5 -10.22 -8.17 12.94
CA ILE A 5 -10.27 -9.58 12.83
C ILE A 5 -9.46 -10.05 11.71
N SER A 6 -9.52 -9.31 10.65
CA SER A 6 -8.77 -9.66 9.47
C SER A 6 -7.30 -9.65 9.74
N ILE A 7 -6.89 -8.98 10.78
CA ILE A 7 -5.50 -8.95 11.13
C ILE A 7 -5.01 -10.31 11.51
N SER A 8 -5.81 -11.07 12.20
CA SER A 8 -5.37 -12.37 12.65
C SER A 8 -5.29 -13.35 11.50
N LEU A 9 -5.88 -13.04 10.35
CA LEU A 9 -5.87 -13.98 9.26
C LEU A 9 -4.50 -14.10 8.66
N SER A 10 -3.94 -13.02 8.20
CA SER A 10 -2.58 -13.04 7.71
C SER A 10 -2.22 -11.67 7.19
N GLU A 11 -0.92 -11.39 7.22
CA GLU A 11 -0.43 -10.17 6.65
C GLU A 11 -0.53 -10.20 5.13
N ALA A 12 -0.44 -11.40 4.55
CA ALA A 12 -0.55 -11.53 3.11
C ALA A 12 -1.93 -11.11 2.63
N ASP A 13 -2.97 -11.46 3.39
CA ASP A 13 -4.32 -11.04 3.02
C ASP A 13 -4.47 -9.53 3.10
N ALA A 14 -3.88 -8.92 4.10
CA ALA A 14 -3.98 -7.49 4.28
C ALA A 14 -3.27 -6.75 3.14
N GLU A 15 -2.09 -7.23 2.77
CA GLU A 15 -1.35 -6.55 1.71
C GLU A 15 -2.00 -6.74 0.35
N ILE A 16 -2.60 -7.90 0.12
CA ILE A 16 -3.30 -8.14 -1.14
C ILE A 16 -4.52 -7.23 -1.22
N LYS A 17 -5.27 -7.14 -0.13
CA LYS A 17 -6.44 -6.28 -0.12
C LYS A 17 -6.05 -4.83 -0.38
N LEU A 18 -4.99 -4.37 0.25
CA LEU A 18 -4.54 -3.01 0.05
C LEU A 18 -4.09 -2.79 -1.39
N ALA A 19 -3.39 -3.77 -1.96
CA ALA A 19 -2.94 -3.65 -3.34
C ALA A 19 -4.13 -3.54 -4.28
N VAL A 20 -5.15 -4.34 -4.06
CA VAL A 20 -6.35 -4.29 -4.89
C VAL A 20 -7.04 -2.93 -4.75
N ASP A 21 -7.12 -2.42 -3.53
CA ASP A 21 -7.71 -1.11 -3.30
C ASP A 21 -6.95 -0.02 -4.04
N LEU A 22 -5.61 -0.11 -4.00
CA LEU A 22 -4.79 0.87 -4.70
C LEU A 22 -4.97 0.79 -6.20
N ILE A 23 -5.04 -0.43 -6.74
CA ILE A 23 -5.27 -0.59 -8.18
C ILE A 23 -6.60 0.04 -8.56
N TYR A 24 -7.62 -0.21 -7.78
CA TYR A 24 -8.93 0.37 -8.04
C TYR A 24 -8.87 1.89 -8.02
N LEU A 25 -8.20 2.43 -7.01
CA LEU A 25 -8.07 3.88 -6.86
C LEU A 25 -7.37 4.49 -8.08
N LEU A 26 -6.31 3.84 -8.52
CA LEU A 26 -5.56 4.33 -9.68
C LEU A 26 -6.41 4.29 -10.94
N GLU A 27 -7.23 3.27 -11.08
CA GLU A 27 -8.05 3.12 -12.28
C GLU A 27 -9.21 4.12 -12.30
N VAL A 28 -9.89 4.31 -11.18
CA VAL A 28 -11.01 5.24 -11.17
C VAL A 28 -10.55 6.68 -11.36
N ASN A 29 -9.32 6.96 -10.98
CA ASN A 29 -8.77 8.30 -11.19
C ASN A 29 -8.01 8.42 -12.50
N GLN A 30 -8.00 7.36 -13.28
CA GLN A 30 -7.39 7.35 -14.61
C GLN A 30 -5.92 7.78 -14.57
N ILE A 31 -5.20 7.24 -13.60
CA ILE A 31 -3.79 7.54 -13.45
C ILE A 31 -3.01 6.74 -14.48
N GLN A 32 -2.12 7.41 -15.22
CA GLN A 32 -1.27 6.72 -16.18
C GLN A 32 -0.36 5.73 -15.44
N PRO A 33 -0.17 4.54 -15.99
CA PRO A 33 0.62 3.52 -15.30
C PRO A 33 2.05 3.95 -14.97
N ASP A 34 2.69 4.69 -15.87
CA ASP A 34 4.05 5.12 -15.60
C ASP A 34 4.09 6.16 -14.48
N ILE A 35 3.10 7.03 -14.43
CA ILE A 35 3.01 8.00 -13.35
C ILE A 35 2.75 7.27 -12.03
N ALA A 36 1.86 6.28 -12.07
CA ALA A 36 1.55 5.51 -10.88
C ALA A 36 2.78 4.79 -10.35
N LEU A 37 3.58 4.22 -11.24
CA LEU A 37 4.79 3.53 -10.79
C LEU A 37 5.76 4.49 -10.14
N LYS A 38 5.93 5.68 -10.69
CA LYS A 38 6.82 6.66 -10.08
C LYS A 38 6.31 7.08 -8.71
N ALA A 39 5.00 7.28 -8.60
CA ALA A 39 4.42 7.65 -7.32
C ALA A 39 4.61 6.56 -6.29
N LEU A 40 4.42 5.30 -6.70
CA LEU A 40 4.58 4.19 -5.77
C LEU A 40 6.01 4.08 -5.27
N LYS A 41 6.99 4.43 -6.08
CA LYS A 41 8.37 4.42 -5.62
C LYS A 41 8.60 5.46 -4.52
N LEU A 42 7.95 6.60 -4.64
CA LEU A 42 8.03 7.60 -3.60
C LEU A 42 7.37 7.12 -2.31
N VAL A 43 6.24 6.44 -2.46
CA VAL A 43 5.56 5.87 -1.31
C VAL A 43 6.43 4.79 -0.66
N GLU A 44 7.05 3.97 -1.48
CA GLU A 44 7.92 2.92 -0.97
C GLU A 44 9.05 3.52 -0.14
N LYS A 45 9.66 4.57 -0.65
CA LYS A 45 10.75 5.21 0.07
C LYS A 45 10.28 5.74 1.41
N ASP A 46 9.10 6.34 1.44
CA ASP A 46 8.55 6.86 2.68
C ASP A 46 8.31 5.74 3.69
N LEU A 47 7.77 4.62 3.22
CA LEU A 47 7.49 3.50 4.10
C LEU A 47 8.76 2.87 4.64
N LEU A 48 9.79 2.78 3.80
CA LEU A 48 11.08 2.26 4.25
C LEU A 48 11.65 3.15 5.34
N ASN A 49 11.51 4.44 5.21
CA ASN A 49 11.98 5.37 6.24
C ASN A 49 11.22 5.15 7.55
N LYS A 50 9.93 4.92 7.47
CA LYS A 50 9.13 4.69 8.66
C LYS A 50 9.51 3.40 9.36
N ILE A 51 9.82 2.37 8.58
CA ILE A 51 10.28 1.10 9.15
C ILE A 51 11.61 1.31 9.86
N GLU A 52 12.52 2.07 9.26
CA GLU A 52 13.80 2.36 9.88
C GLU A 52 13.62 3.13 11.18
N GLU A 53 12.75 4.11 11.17
CA GLU A 53 12.50 4.89 12.38
C GLU A 53 11.92 4.04 13.49
N ALA A 54 11.07 3.09 13.14
CA ALA A 54 10.45 2.24 14.14
C ALA A 54 11.46 1.30 14.79
N LYS A 55 12.57 1.03 14.13
CA LYS A 55 13.58 0.14 14.67
C LYS A 55 14.50 0.83 15.66
N ARG A 56 14.44 2.12 15.79
CA ARG A 56 15.29 2.86 16.72
C ARG A 56 14.68 2.94 18.12
#